data_313136ecd472aaee3af254fda1c5eb80
#
_entry.id   313136ecd472aaee3af254fda1c5eb80
#
_cell.length_a   1.000
_cell.length_b   1.000
_cell.length_c   1.000
_cell.angle_alpha   90.00
_cell.angle_beta   90.00
_cell.angle_gamma   90.00
#
_symmetry.space_group_name_H-M   'P 1'
#
loop_
_entity.id
_entity.type
_entity.pdbx_description
1 polymer ?
#
loop_
_entity_poly.entity_id
_entity_poly.type
_entity_poly.pdbx_seq_one_letter_code
_entity_poly.pdbx_strand_id
1 'polypeptide(L)'
;MTMINENEFEAGQGINPLAKLGELRYILSRDEEHTFMQLLFSSSARMRATNFGLRRKEVMKMLGLNSEDIEGFESFVKRINGALSGYFQCVYDERRDQVIVMMRVPAKQAREVLSSESLGLPMFIFYHQEVLQNEFTLFNQLLSALGHETLQARRKVQTNLDPLLKIGAITKYDSPSQEEAYALTAIGSRMFSDSFLHRAAEFSQSQQLHMDDVLKFFKRYNVGGGETI
;
A
#
# COMPACT_ATOMS: atom_id res chain seq x y z
N MET A 1 -0.55 -1.93 -4.32
CA MET A 1 0.28 -1.35 -5.40
C MET A 1 1.46 -0.66 -4.74
N THR A 2 2.66 -1.22 -4.85
CA THR A 2 3.87 -0.64 -4.25
C THR A 2 4.64 0.11 -5.33
N MET A 3 5.00 1.37 -5.06
CA MET A 3 5.84 2.15 -5.98
C MET A 3 7.30 1.71 -5.86
N ILE A 4 7.91 1.34 -6.98
CA ILE A 4 9.31 0.91 -7.08
C ILE A 4 10.11 1.89 -7.94
N ASN A 5 11.42 1.90 -7.73
CA ASN A 5 12.32 2.69 -8.55
C ASN A 5 12.37 2.13 -9.99
N GLU A 6 12.43 2.99 -11.00
CA GLU A 6 12.43 2.59 -12.42
C GLU A 6 13.57 1.63 -12.76
N ASN A 7 14.74 1.80 -12.14
CA ASN A 7 15.91 0.92 -12.36
C ASN A 7 15.70 -0.53 -11.84
N GLU A 8 14.85 -0.74 -10.84
CA GLU A 8 14.51 -2.08 -10.36
C GLU A 8 13.50 -2.78 -11.26
N PHE A 9 12.71 -2.00 -12.02
CA PHE A 9 11.68 -2.53 -12.90
C PHE A 9 12.21 -2.85 -14.31
N GLU A 10 13.21 -2.14 -14.81
CA GLU A 10 13.79 -2.36 -16.15
C GLU A 10 14.38 -3.76 -16.34
N ALA A 11 14.85 -4.39 -15.27
CA ALA A 11 15.34 -5.78 -15.30
C ALA A 11 14.24 -6.82 -15.62
N GLY A 12 12.96 -6.42 -15.53
CA GLY A 12 11.79 -7.28 -15.79
C GLY A 12 11.02 -6.95 -17.07
N GLN A 13 11.46 -5.97 -17.86
CA GLN A 13 10.77 -5.57 -19.09
C GLN A 13 10.85 -6.68 -20.16
N GLY A 14 9.72 -7.32 -20.39
CA GLY A 14 9.53 -8.30 -21.46
C GLY A 14 8.74 -9.54 -21.08
N ILE A 15 8.52 -9.80 -19.78
CA ILE A 15 7.74 -10.95 -19.35
C ILE A 15 6.35 -10.49 -18.89
N ASN A 16 5.31 -11.07 -19.49
CA ASN A 16 3.94 -10.85 -19.07
C ASN A 16 3.77 -11.25 -17.58
N PRO A 17 3.27 -10.37 -16.68
CA PRO A 17 3.01 -10.72 -15.29
C PRO A 17 2.20 -12.01 -15.10
N LEU A 18 1.26 -12.30 -16.00
CA LEU A 18 0.48 -13.54 -15.98
C LEU A 18 1.33 -14.78 -16.28
N ALA A 19 2.36 -14.67 -17.14
CA ALA A 19 3.28 -15.77 -17.39
C ALA A 19 4.10 -16.10 -16.13
N LYS A 20 4.47 -15.08 -15.35
CA LYS A 20 5.15 -15.27 -14.06
C LYS A 20 4.28 -16.00 -13.04
N LEU A 21 2.99 -15.73 -13.00
CA LEU A 21 2.07 -16.50 -12.14
C LEU A 21 2.07 -17.99 -12.50
N GLY A 22 2.26 -18.33 -13.79
CA GLY A 22 2.37 -19.71 -14.22
C GLY A 22 3.62 -20.45 -13.70
N GLU A 23 4.69 -19.74 -13.35
CA GLU A 23 5.90 -20.34 -12.79
C GLU A 23 5.70 -20.84 -11.35
N LEU A 24 4.71 -20.30 -10.61
CA LEU A 24 4.41 -20.72 -9.24
C LEU A 24 4.10 -22.22 -9.11
N ARG A 25 3.47 -22.83 -10.12
CA ARG A 25 3.17 -24.28 -10.15
C ARG A 25 4.40 -25.19 -10.02
N TYR A 26 5.60 -24.67 -10.34
CA TYR A 26 6.85 -25.43 -10.23
C TYR A 26 7.51 -25.27 -8.85
N ILE A 27 7.03 -24.33 -8.05
CA ILE A 27 7.64 -23.90 -6.78
C ILE A 27 6.72 -24.17 -5.59
N LEU A 28 5.41 -24.07 -5.82
CA LEU A 28 4.38 -24.24 -4.82
C LEU A 28 3.68 -25.58 -4.98
N SER A 29 3.27 -26.16 -3.87
CA SER A 29 2.32 -27.29 -3.87
C SER A 29 0.94 -26.81 -4.36
N ARG A 30 0.05 -27.72 -4.66
CA ARG A 30 -1.32 -27.41 -5.10
C ARG A 30 -2.10 -26.58 -4.07
N ASP A 31 -1.94 -26.90 -2.79
CA ASP A 31 -2.62 -26.17 -1.72
C ASP A 31 -2.02 -24.79 -1.50
N GLU A 32 -0.71 -24.65 -1.67
CA GLU A 32 -0.02 -23.36 -1.64
C GLU A 32 -0.39 -22.48 -2.84
N GLU A 33 -0.48 -23.04 -4.04
CA GLU A 33 -0.94 -22.31 -5.24
C GLU A 33 -2.37 -21.82 -5.04
N HIS A 34 -3.26 -22.69 -4.53
CA HIS A 34 -4.64 -22.30 -4.22
C HIS A 34 -4.67 -21.17 -3.16
N THR A 35 -3.90 -21.29 -2.10
CA THR A 35 -3.80 -20.28 -1.04
C THR A 35 -3.29 -18.95 -1.59
N PHE A 36 -2.28 -18.97 -2.46
CA PHE A 36 -1.77 -17.76 -3.12
C PHE A 36 -2.85 -17.10 -3.99
N MET A 37 -3.60 -17.87 -4.77
CA MET A 37 -4.69 -17.33 -5.59
C MET A 37 -5.80 -16.69 -4.72
N GLN A 38 -6.13 -17.29 -3.58
CA GLN A 38 -7.07 -16.69 -2.62
C GLN A 38 -6.52 -15.38 -2.02
N LEU A 39 -5.23 -15.32 -1.70
CA LEU A 39 -4.55 -14.11 -1.26
C LEU A 39 -4.59 -13.00 -2.32
N LEU A 40 -4.25 -13.34 -3.56
CA LEU A 40 -4.25 -12.40 -4.68
C LEU A 40 -5.66 -11.83 -4.90
N PHE A 41 -6.68 -12.70 -4.89
CA PHE A 41 -8.07 -12.30 -5.06
C PHE A 41 -8.56 -11.41 -3.90
N SER A 42 -8.31 -11.81 -2.65
CA SER A 42 -8.72 -11.05 -1.46
C SER A 42 -8.01 -9.70 -1.34
N SER A 43 -6.80 -9.57 -1.89
CA SER A 43 -6.05 -8.32 -1.91
C SER A 43 -6.53 -7.36 -3.00
N SER A 44 -7.14 -7.88 -4.08
CA SER A 44 -7.62 -7.07 -5.21
C SER A 44 -9.11 -6.72 -5.12
N ALA A 45 -9.88 -7.46 -4.32
CA ALA A 45 -11.31 -7.27 -4.16
C ALA A 45 -11.68 -7.14 -2.67
N ARG A 46 -12.61 -6.25 -2.36
CA ARG A 46 -13.15 -6.10 -1.01
C ARG A 46 -14.10 -7.26 -0.71
N MET A 47 -13.57 -8.35 -0.21
CA MET A 47 -14.37 -9.53 0.13
C MET A 47 -15.15 -9.39 1.44
N ARG A 48 -14.67 -8.55 2.35
CA ARG A 48 -15.33 -8.23 3.63
C ARG A 48 -15.46 -6.72 3.76
N ALA A 49 -16.44 -6.26 4.53
CA ALA A 49 -16.72 -4.83 4.68
C ALA A 49 -15.51 -4.00 5.16
N THR A 50 -14.56 -4.62 5.84
CA THR A 50 -13.48 -3.93 6.55
C THR A 50 -12.06 -4.25 6.09
N ASN A 51 -11.83 -5.33 5.29
CA ASN A 51 -10.47 -5.82 5.08
C ASN A 51 -10.17 -6.22 3.64
N PHE A 52 -9.02 -5.77 3.15
CA PHE A 52 -8.33 -6.34 2.00
C PHE A 52 -7.27 -7.34 2.52
N GLY A 53 -7.16 -8.51 1.85
CA GLY A 53 -6.26 -9.58 2.28
C GLY A 53 -6.91 -10.59 3.23
N LEU A 54 -6.10 -11.51 3.74
CA LEU A 54 -6.50 -12.58 4.66
C LEU A 54 -5.71 -12.47 5.96
N ARG A 55 -6.29 -12.92 7.07
CA ARG A 55 -5.56 -13.02 8.33
C ARG A 55 -4.52 -14.14 8.26
N ARG A 56 -3.39 -13.99 8.97
CA ARG A 56 -2.36 -15.02 9.02
C ARG A 56 -2.92 -16.39 9.38
N LYS A 57 -3.78 -16.48 10.38
CA LYS A 57 -4.42 -17.75 10.79
C LYS A 57 -5.26 -18.40 9.68
N GLU A 58 -5.91 -17.60 8.85
CA GLU A 58 -6.69 -18.12 7.71
C GLU A 58 -5.76 -18.70 6.65
N VAL A 59 -4.65 -18.00 6.36
CA VAL A 59 -3.61 -18.46 5.43
C VAL A 59 -2.97 -19.76 5.93
N MET A 60 -2.54 -19.82 7.19
CA MET A 60 -1.95 -21.01 7.79
C MET A 60 -2.89 -22.21 7.76
N LYS A 61 -4.18 -21.99 8.03
CA LYS A 61 -5.21 -23.03 7.92
C LYS A 61 -5.34 -23.56 6.48
N MET A 62 -5.30 -22.68 5.48
CA MET A 62 -5.38 -23.09 4.07
C MET A 62 -4.14 -23.86 3.62
N LEU A 63 -2.97 -23.53 4.20
CA LEU A 63 -1.71 -24.25 3.97
C LEU A 63 -1.62 -25.58 4.74
N GLY A 64 -2.61 -25.91 5.58
CA GLY A 64 -2.55 -27.08 6.46
C GLY A 64 -1.50 -26.97 7.58
N LEU A 65 -1.03 -25.75 7.87
CA LEU A 65 -0.04 -25.50 8.90
C LEU A 65 -0.71 -25.38 10.28
N ASN A 66 0.02 -25.78 11.33
CA ASN A 66 -0.37 -25.48 12.70
C ASN A 66 -0.28 -23.96 12.94
N SER A 67 -1.16 -23.41 13.77
CA SER A 67 -1.18 -21.98 14.13
C SER A 67 0.12 -21.44 14.74
N GLU A 68 1.00 -22.33 15.21
CA GLU A 68 2.31 -22.00 15.79
C GLU A 68 3.47 -22.16 14.79
N ASP A 69 3.22 -22.74 13.61
CA ASP A 69 4.25 -22.96 12.58
C ASP A 69 4.52 -21.67 11.78
N ILE A 70 5.15 -20.72 12.47
CA ILE A 70 5.52 -19.43 11.86
C ILE A 70 6.57 -19.62 10.77
N GLU A 71 7.52 -20.55 10.96
CA GLU A 71 8.58 -20.82 9.99
C GLU A 71 8.02 -21.34 8.65
N GLY A 72 7.05 -22.23 8.68
CA GLY A 72 6.34 -22.72 7.50
C GLY A 72 5.61 -21.59 6.75
N PHE A 73 4.96 -20.69 7.49
CA PHE A 73 4.29 -19.53 6.93
C PHE A 73 5.30 -18.54 6.28
N GLU A 74 6.39 -18.20 6.96
CA GLU A 74 7.44 -17.31 6.44
C GLU A 74 8.14 -17.90 5.21
N SER A 75 8.39 -19.21 5.23
CA SER A 75 8.93 -19.95 4.09
C SER A 75 8.02 -19.85 2.86
N PHE A 76 6.71 -19.99 3.04
CA PHE A 76 5.71 -19.82 1.98
C PHE A 76 5.77 -18.40 1.39
N VAL A 77 5.74 -17.37 2.23
CA VAL A 77 5.85 -15.96 1.80
C VAL A 77 7.17 -15.70 1.06
N LYS A 78 8.29 -16.23 1.57
CA LYS A 78 9.61 -16.08 0.96
C LYS A 78 9.68 -16.74 -0.43
N ARG A 79 9.11 -17.93 -0.60
CA ARG A 79 9.09 -18.62 -1.89
C ARG A 79 8.26 -17.86 -2.94
N ILE A 80 7.09 -17.31 -2.56
CA ILE A 80 6.30 -16.45 -3.44
C ILE A 80 7.10 -15.22 -3.85
N ASN A 81 7.68 -14.52 -2.89
CA ASN A 81 8.45 -13.31 -3.15
C ASN A 81 9.68 -13.58 -4.00
N GLY A 82 10.36 -14.73 -3.82
CA GLY A 82 11.47 -15.15 -4.66
C GLY A 82 11.07 -15.37 -6.12
N ALA A 83 9.91 -16.03 -6.34
CA ALA A 83 9.41 -16.34 -7.68
C ALA A 83 8.85 -15.10 -8.41
N LEU A 84 8.20 -14.20 -7.69
CA LEU A 84 7.42 -13.09 -8.27
C LEU A 84 8.03 -11.72 -8.04
N SER A 85 9.29 -11.63 -7.54
CA SER A 85 9.94 -10.42 -7.03
C SER A 85 9.86 -9.19 -7.96
N GLY A 86 9.83 -9.38 -9.26
CA GLY A 86 9.75 -8.28 -10.24
C GLY A 86 8.34 -7.72 -10.45
N TYR A 87 7.29 -8.46 -10.06
CA TYR A 87 5.91 -8.15 -10.45
C TYR A 87 4.94 -8.08 -9.27
N PHE A 88 5.13 -8.94 -8.27
CA PHE A 88 4.26 -9.03 -7.11
C PHE A 88 5.08 -9.09 -5.83
N GLN A 89 4.45 -8.68 -4.76
CA GLN A 89 4.99 -8.76 -3.41
C GLN A 89 3.90 -9.30 -2.48
N CYS A 90 4.20 -10.42 -1.82
CA CYS A 90 3.40 -10.95 -0.73
C CYS A 90 3.95 -10.38 0.58
N VAL A 91 3.11 -9.76 1.38
CA VAL A 91 3.51 -9.09 2.63
C VAL A 91 2.57 -9.49 3.76
N TYR A 92 3.13 -9.73 4.94
CA TYR A 92 2.38 -9.80 6.18
C TYR A 92 2.50 -8.47 6.93
N ASP A 93 1.36 -7.85 7.20
CA ASP A 93 1.25 -6.67 8.06
C ASP A 93 0.89 -7.15 9.47
N GLU A 94 1.89 -7.17 10.35
CA GLU A 94 1.73 -7.65 11.74
C GLU A 94 0.75 -6.78 12.53
N ARG A 95 0.78 -5.46 12.34
CA ARG A 95 -0.07 -4.52 13.08
C ARG A 95 -1.55 -4.76 12.81
N ARG A 96 -1.89 -5.16 11.58
CA ARG A 96 -3.26 -5.40 11.14
C ARG A 96 -3.64 -6.88 11.09
N ASP A 97 -2.67 -7.76 11.36
CA ASP A 97 -2.79 -9.22 11.18
C ASP A 97 -3.33 -9.57 9.79
N GLN A 98 -2.73 -8.99 8.74
CA GLN A 98 -3.18 -9.19 7.35
C GLN A 98 -2.04 -9.62 6.43
N VAL A 99 -2.31 -10.64 5.64
CA VAL A 99 -1.47 -11.07 4.52
C VAL A 99 -2.09 -10.55 3.23
N ILE A 100 -1.31 -9.83 2.46
CA ILE A 100 -1.74 -9.22 1.19
C ILE A 100 -0.76 -9.57 0.07
N VAL A 101 -1.25 -9.57 -1.16
CA VAL A 101 -0.43 -9.62 -2.37
C VAL A 101 -0.66 -8.34 -3.16
N MET A 102 0.41 -7.63 -3.45
CA MET A 102 0.37 -6.39 -4.20
C MET A 102 1.16 -6.51 -5.50
N MET A 103 0.64 -5.92 -6.57
CA MET A 103 1.39 -5.75 -7.80
C MET A 103 2.38 -4.59 -7.64
N ARG A 104 3.63 -4.82 -8.04
CA ARG A 104 4.66 -3.80 -8.13
C ARG A 104 4.50 -3.06 -9.46
N VAL A 105 4.38 -1.75 -9.40
CA VAL A 105 4.24 -0.93 -10.60
C VAL A 105 5.24 0.22 -10.56
N PRO A 106 5.79 0.63 -11.72
CA PRO A 106 6.63 1.82 -11.81
C PRO A 106 5.90 3.06 -11.30
N ALA A 107 6.63 3.99 -10.70
CA ALA A 107 6.07 5.25 -10.22
C ALA A 107 5.36 6.04 -11.33
N LYS A 108 5.81 5.93 -12.57
CA LYS A 108 5.16 6.53 -13.75
C LYS A 108 3.73 6.00 -13.95
N GLN A 109 3.54 4.69 -13.93
CA GLN A 109 2.21 4.09 -14.08
C GLN A 109 1.31 4.38 -12.87
N ALA A 110 1.87 4.44 -11.66
CA ALA A 110 1.12 4.84 -10.49
C ALA A 110 0.55 6.25 -10.62
N ARG A 111 1.30 7.18 -11.22
CA ARG A 111 0.87 8.56 -11.47
C ARG A 111 -0.22 8.71 -12.53
N GLU A 112 -0.33 7.77 -13.45
CA GLU A 112 -1.44 7.74 -14.42
C GLU A 112 -2.78 7.44 -13.75
N VAL A 113 -2.76 6.72 -12.62
CA VAL A 113 -3.96 6.33 -11.87
C VAL A 113 -4.24 7.26 -10.69
N LEU A 114 -3.18 7.76 -10.03
CA LEU A 114 -3.27 8.58 -8.84
C LEU A 114 -2.59 9.93 -9.08
N SER A 115 -3.34 11.02 -8.92
CA SER A 115 -2.77 12.37 -8.97
C SER A 115 -1.74 12.58 -7.84
N SER A 116 -0.85 13.55 -7.98
CA SER A 116 0.11 13.91 -6.92
C SER A 116 -0.59 14.27 -5.60
N GLU A 117 -1.76 14.91 -5.69
CA GLU A 117 -2.58 15.26 -4.52
C GLU A 117 -3.20 14.00 -3.88
N SER A 118 -3.69 13.06 -4.72
CA SER A 118 -4.17 11.76 -4.23
C SER A 118 -3.07 10.93 -3.58
N LEU A 119 -1.80 11.08 -3.99
CA LEU A 119 -0.64 10.42 -3.36
C LEU A 119 -0.19 11.13 -2.07
N GLY A 120 -0.41 12.43 -1.95
CA GLY A 120 -0.12 13.19 -0.74
C GLY A 120 -0.99 12.80 0.45
N LEU A 121 -2.26 12.47 0.22
CA LEU A 121 -3.19 12.08 1.27
C LEU A 121 -2.79 10.78 2.01
N PRO A 122 -2.52 9.65 1.34
CA PRO A 122 -2.09 8.44 2.05
C PRO A 122 -0.74 8.61 2.74
N MET A 123 0.13 9.50 2.26
CA MET A 123 1.36 9.82 2.95
C MET A 123 1.12 10.57 4.26
N PHE A 124 0.21 11.56 4.27
CA PHE A 124 -0.20 12.23 5.49
C PHE A 124 -0.85 11.26 6.48
N ILE A 125 -1.77 10.40 5.99
CA ILE A 125 -2.42 9.38 6.81
C ILE A 125 -1.39 8.38 7.35
N PHE A 126 -0.42 7.96 6.52
CA PHE A 126 0.68 7.09 6.92
C PHE A 126 1.49 7.72 8.06
N TYR A 127 1.93 8.97 7.89
CA TYR A 127 2.67 9.67 8.93
C TYR A 127 1.85 9.76 10.23
N HIS A 128 0.59 10.14 10.12
CA HIS A 128 -0.29 10.31 11.27
C HIS A 128 -0.53 8.99 12.02
N GLN A 129 -0.64 7.87 11.30
CA GLN A 129 -0.98 6.57 11.92
C GLN A 129 0.25 5.69 12.19
N GLU A 130 1.25 5.65 11.31
CA GLU A 130 2.41 4.78 11.49
C GLU A 130 3.54 5.47 12.28
N VAL A 131 3.73 6.78 12.10
CA VAL A 131 4.78 7.53 12.80
C VAL A 131 4.27 8.10 14.13
N LEU A 132 3.13 8.81 14.10
CA LEU A 132 2.53 9.39 15.32
C LEU A 132 1.67 8.40 16.11
N GLN A 133 1.51 7.15 15.62
CA GLN A 133 0.79 6.05 16.29
C GLN A 133 -0.68 6.35 16.59
N ASN A 134 -1.33 7.21 15.81
CA ASN A 134 -2.77 7.39 15.90
C ASN A 134 -3.51 6.23 15.24
N GLU A 135 -4.66 5.86 15.76
CA GLU A 135 -5.47 4.75 15.25
C GLU A 135 -6.15 5.09 13.92
N PHE A 136 -6.59 6.33 13.77
CA PHE A 136 -7.28 6.86 12.58
C PHE A 136 -6.91 8.30 12.32
N THR A 137 -7.31 8.82 11.16
CA THR A 137 -7.13 10.22 10.77
C THR A 137 -8.49 10.82 10.45
N LEU A 138 -8.85 11.90 11.13
CA LEU A 138 -10.10 12.61 10.91
C LEU A 138 -10.08 13.36 9.56
N PHE A 139 -11.24 13.44 8.90
CA PHE A 139 -11.37 14.20 7.67
C PHE A 139 -11.00 15.70 7.86
N ASN A 140 -11.35 16.27 9.02
CA ASN A 140 -10.99 17.65 9.34
C ASN A 140 -9.47 17.87 9.47
N GLN A 141 -8.71 16.86 9.94
CA GLN A 141 -7.24 16.92 9.95
C GLN A 141 -6.66 16.95 8.54
N LEU A 142 -7.26 16.18 7.61
CA LEU A 142 -6.88 16.22 6.19
C LEU A 142 -7.19 17.58 5.56
N LEU A 143 -8.32 18.20 5.90
CA LEU A 143 -8.68 19.55 5.44
C LEU A 143 -7.69 20.59 5.96
N SER A 144 -7.38 20.58 7.26
CA SER A 144 -6.44 21.51 7.88
C SER A 144 -5.04 21.37 7.29
N ALA A 145 -4.59 20.14 7.02
CA ALA A 145 -3.30 19.87 6.38
C ALA A 145 -3.22 20.42 4.94
N LEU A 146 -4.34 20.50 4.22
CA LEU A 146 -4.43 21.11 2.89
C LEU A 146 -4.61 22.63 2.92
N GLY A 147 -4.66 23.23 4.11
CA GLY A 147 -4.70 24.69 4.30
C GLY A 147 -6.02 25.37 3.98
N HIS A 148 -7.13 24.62 3.83
CA HIS A 148 -8.41 25.23 3.45
C HIS A 148 -9.62 24.56 4.10
N GLU A 149 -10.41 25.34 4.81
CA GLU A 149 -11.74 24.91 5.33
C GLU A 149 -12.91 25.27 4.39
N THR A 150 -12.63 25.56 3.12
CA THR A 150 -13.64 25.94 2.14
C THR A 150 -14.41 24.73 1.61
N LEU A 151 -15.64 24.95 1.14
CA LEU A 151 -16.48 23.91 0.53
C LEU A 151 -15.80 23.25 -0.69
N GLN A 152 -15.01 24.02 -1.43
CA GLN A 152 -14.24 23.53 -2.57
C GLN A 152 -13.10 22.61 -2.12
N ALA A 153 -12.39 22.94 -1.03
CA ALA A 153 -11.36 22.09 -0.45
C ALA A 153 -11.95 20.76 0.01
N ARG A 154 -13.10 20.78 0.66
CA ARG A 154 -13.83 19.57 1.08
C ARG A 154 -14.11 18.62 -0.09
N ARG A 155 -14.65 19.15 -1.20
CA ARG A 155 -14.87 18.38 -2.42
C ARG A 155 -13.57 17.84 -3.02
N LYS A 156 -12.52 18.65 -3.04
CA LYS A 156 -11.21 18.27 -3.58
C LYS A 156 -10.58 17.13 -2.78
N VAL A 157 -10.61 17.21 -1.45
CA VAL A 157 -10.12 16.12 -0.58
C VAL A 157 -10.91 14.85 -0.83
N GLN A 158 -12.23 14.94 -0.89
CA GLN A 158 -13.11 13.80 -1.12
C GLN A 158 -12.84 13.13 -2.48
N THR A 159 -12.70 13.92 -3.56
CA THR A 159 -12.34 13.43 -4.89
C THR A 159 -10.99 12.71 -4.91
N ASN A 160 -10.03 13.16 -4.11
CA ASN A 160 -8.71 12.54 -4.01
C ASN A 160 -8.68 11.32 -3.08
N LEU A 161 -9.61 11.20 -2.13
CA LEU A 161 -9.77 10.01 -1.28
C LEU A 161 -10.47 8.84 -2.02
N ASP A 162 -11.38 9.13 -2.95
CA ASP A 162 -12.15 8.12 -3.67
C ASP A 162 -11.29 7.06 -4.39
N PRO A 163 -10.24 7.42 -5.16
CA PRO A 163 -9.36 6.42 -5.77
C PRO A 163 -8.62 5.59 -4.72
N LEU A 164 -8.25 6.17 -3.57
CA LEU A 164 -7.55 5.46 -2.49
C LEU A 164 -8.46 4.44 -1.80
N LEU A 165 -9.73 4.79 -1.61
CA LEU A 165 -10.77 3.86 -1.13
C LEU A 165 -11.00 2.72 -2.12
N LYS A 166 -11.02 3.01 -3.43
CA LYS A 166 -11.24 2.02 -4.49
C LYS A 166 -10.10 1.00 -4.57
N ILE A 167 -8.84 1.44 -4.49
CA ILE A 167 -7.69 0.53 -4.51
C ILE A 167 -7.44 -0.12 -3.15
N GLY A 168 -8.20 0.24 -2.12
CA GLY A 168 -8.09 -0.31 -0.78
C GLY A 168 -6.87 0.18 0.00
N ALA A 169 -6.26 1.30 -0.38
CA ALA A 169 -5.15 1.89 0.39
C ALA A 169 -5.62 2.44 1.74
N ILE A 170 -6.85 2.96 1.78
CA ILE A 170 -7.50 3.44 2.99
C ILE A 170 -8.89 2.82 3.11
N THR A 171 -9.45 2.86 4.31
CA THR A 171 -10.84 2.49 4.59
C THR A 171 -11.49 3.55 5.47
N LYS A 172 -12.81 3.65 5.43
CA LYS A 172 -13.56 4.45 6.40
C LYS A 172 -13.44 3.80 7.78
N TYR A 173 -13.31 4.63 8.79
CA TYR A 173 -13.19 4.22 10.19
C TYR A 173 -14.35 4.79 11.00
N ASP A 174 -15.00 3.95 11.80
CA ASP A 174 -16.07 4.37 12.68
C ASP A 174 -15.47 5.01 13.93
N SER A 175 -15.27 6.33 13.87
CA SER A 175 -14.65 7.06 14.98
C SER A 175 -15.63 7.19 16.16
N PRO A 176 -15.12 7.19 17.41
CA PRO A 176 -15.93 7.40 18.62
C PRO A 176 -16.66 8.75 18.63
N SER A 177 -16.11 9.77 17.95
CA SER A 177 -16.71 11.10 17.82
C SER A 177 -17.80 11.19 16.75
N GLN A 178 -18.08 10.11 16.02
CA GLN A 178 -18.97 10.08 14.86
C GLN A 178 -18.54 11.03 13.72
N GLU A 179 -17.33 11.58 13.78
CA GLU A 179 -16.77 12.35 12.69
C GLU A 179 -16.23 11.43 11.60
N GLU A 180 -16.27 11.91 10.36
CA GLU A 180 -15.72 11.19 9.23
C GLU A 180 -14.22 10.95 9.43
N ALA A 181 -13.81 9.67 9.43
CA ALA A 181 -12.46 9.25 9.69
C ALA A 181 -12.01 8.16 8.72
N TYR A 182 -10.69 8.05 8.57
CA TYR A 182 -10.05 7.09 7.67
C TYR A 182 -8.92 6.38 8.37
N ALA A 183 -8.82 5.07 8.11
CA ALA A 183 -7.70 4.24 8.55
C ALA A 183 -6.90 3.72 7.35
N LEU A 184 -5.59 3.64 7.53
CA LEU A 184 -4.69 3.01 6.57
C LEU A 184 -4.91 1.50 6.61
N THR A 185 -4.99 0.88 5.44
CA THR A 185 -5.04 -0.58 5.32
C THR A 185 -3.62 -1.16 5.22
N ALA A 186 -3.50 -2.49 5.23
CA ALA A 186 -2.25 -3.17 4.95
C ALA A 186 -1.70 -2.82 3.54
N ILE A 187 -2.59 -2.59 2.56
CA ILE A 187 -2.20 -2.12 1.22
C ILE A 187 -1.61 -0.72 1.29
N GLY A 188 -2.29 0.20 1.98
CA GLY A 188 -1.85 1.58 2.12
C GLY A 188 -0.53 1.71 2.89
N SER A 189 -0.34 0.93 3.95
CA SER A 189 0.91 0.93 4.72
C SER A 189 2.13 0.47 3.92
N ARG A 190 1.92 -0.33 2.88
CA ARG A 190 2.98 -0.87 2.01
C ARG A 190 3.00 -0.25 0.61
N MET A 191 2.24 0.83 0.40
CA MET A 191 2.14 1.52 -0.87
C MET A 191 3.44 2.25 -1.24
N PHE A 192 4.22 2.66 -0.25
CA PHE A 192 5.48 3.36 -0.40
C PHE A 192 6.66 2.43 -0.12
N SER A 193 7.75 2.57 -0.87
CA SER A 193 8.98 1.82 -0.61
C SER A 193 9.66 2.30 0.68
N ASP A 194 10.40 1.43 1.35
CA ASP A 194 11.15 1.78 2.56
C ASP A 194 12.12 2.93 2.31
N SER A 195 12.81 2.94 1.17
CA SER A 195 13.70 4.04 0.79
C SER A 195 12.98 5.38 0.61
N PHE A 196 11.73 5.36 0.15
CA PHE A 196 10.90 6.54 0.07
C PHE A 196 10.47 7.02 1.47
N LEU A 197 10.07 6.09 2.34
CA LEU A 197 9.66 6.40 3.71
C LEU A 197 10.82 6.94 4.55
N HIS A 198 12.03 6.39 4.39
CA HIS A 198 13.23 6.93 5.04
C HIS A 198 13.50 8.38 4.64
N ARG A 199 13.46 8.69 3.35
CA ARG A 199 13.63 10.07 2.87
C ARG A 199 12.52 11.00 3.36
N ALA A 200 11.29 10.51 3.43
CA ALA A 200 10.17 11.26 3.98
C ALA A 200 10.34 11.53 5.49
N ALA A 201 10.82 10.56 6.25
CA ALA A 201 11.11 10.70 7.68
C ALA A 201 12.26 11.68 7.95
N GLU A 202 13.35 11.63 7.18
CA GLU A 202 14.45 12.58 7.25
C GLU A 202 13.98 14.02 6.98
N PHE A 203 13.11 14.19 5.98
CA PHE A 203 12.51 15.49 5.67
C PHE A 203 11.58 15.97 6.79
N SER A 204 10.85 15.08 7.46
CA SER A 204 9.91 15.41 8.52
C SER A 204 10.57 15.78 9.84
N GLN A 205 11.75 15.24 10.15
CA GLN A 205 12.50 15.59 11.36
C GLN A 205 12.95 17.07 11.40
N SER A 206 12.97 17.73 10.25
CA SER A 206 13.35 19.13 10.13
C SER A 206 12.19 20.13 10.22
N GLN A 207 10.92 19.68 10.04
CA GLN A 207 9.74 20.57 10.04
C GLN A 207 8.46 19.78 10.39
N GLN A 208 7.49 20.41 11.07
CA GLN A 208 6.13 19.89 11.17
C GLN A 208 5.58 19.67 9.77
N LEU A 209 5.16 18.42 9.48
CA LEU A 209 4.70 18.01 8.16
C LEU A 209 3.36 18.69 7.84
N HIS A 210 3.43 19.84 7.19
CA HIS A 210 2.26 20.42 6.54
C HIS A 210 2.06 19.74 5.17
N MET A 211 0.82 19.64 4.70
CA MET A 211 0.50 19.02 3.41
C MET A 211 1.26 19.67 2.24
N ASP A 212 1.52 20.98 2.32
CA ASP A 212 2.36 21.68 1.34
C ASP A 212 3.78 21.12 1.27
N ASP A 213 4.33 20.67 2.40
CA ASP A 213 5.66 20.08 2.45
C ASP A 213 5.64 18.65 1.93
N VAL A 214 4.56 17.89 2.19
CA VAL A 214 4.32 16.58 1.56
C VAL A 214 4.18 16.73 0.04
N LEU A 215 3.43 17.70 -0.44
CA LEU A 215 3.29 17.99 -1.86
C LEU A 215 4.60 18.49 -2.50
N LYS A 216 5.37 19.33 -1.80
CA LYS A 216 6.72 19.77 -2.23
C LYS A 216 7.68 18.59 -2.28
N PHE A 217 7.63 17.71 -1.29
CA PHE A 217 8.41 16.47 -1.27
C PHE A 217 8.08 15.62 -2.50
N PHE A 218 6.81 15.37 -2.79
CA PHE A 218 6.40 14.65 -4.01
C PHE A 218 6.85 15.36 -5.28
N LYS A 219 6.71 16.67 -5.38
CA LYS A 219 7.20 17.45 -6.55
C LYS A 219 8.71 17.32 -6.70
N ARG A 220 9.49 17.42 -5.62
CA ARG A 220 10.96 17.37 -5.65
C ARG A 220 11.48 15.99 -6.07
N TYR A 221 10.84 14.91 -5.67
CA TYR A 221 11.25 13.54 -6.03
C TYR A 221 10.57 13.01 -7.29
N ASN A 222 9.51 13.66 -7.77
CA ASN A 222 8.85 13.32 -9.03
C ASN A 222 9.45 14.05 -10.24
N VAL A 223 10.24 15.11 -10.05
CA VAL A 223 10.89 15.90 -11.11
C VAL A 223 12.26 15.33 -11.50
N GLY A 224 12.78 14.33 -10.75
CA GLY A 224 14.07 13.70 -11.04
C GLY A 224 14.09 12.70 -12.20
N GLY A 225 13.03 12.58 -12.99
CA GLY A 225 12.91 11.68 -14.14
C GLY A 225 12.75 12.40 -15.48
N GLY A 226 13.49 13.49 -15.72
CA GLY A 226 13.38 14.13 -17.02
C GLY A 226 13.92 15.54 -17.08
N GLU A 227 15.23 15.68 -16.94
CA GLU A 227 16.00 16.74 -17.60
C GLU A 227 17.46 16.29 -17.58
N THR A 228 17.83 15.55 -18.62
CA THR A 228 19.21 15.53 -19.09
C THR A 228 19.33 16.65 -20.09
N ILE A 229 20.04 17.70 -19.74
CA ILE A 229 20.68 18.58 -20.70
C ILE A 229 21.96 17.90 -21.15
#